data_d1f4a97472fd084d67ba275ab2a55175
#
_entry.id   d1f4a97472fd084d67ba275ab2a55175
#
_cell.length_a   1.000
_cell.length_b   1.000
_cell.length_c   1.000
_cell.angle_alpha   90.00
_cell.angle_beta   90.00
_cell.angle_gamma   90.00
#
_symmetry.space_group_name_H-M   'P 1'
#
loop_
_entity.id
_entity.type
_entity.pdbx_description
1 polymer ?
#
loop_
_entity_poly.entity_id
_entity_poly.type
_entity_poly.pdbx_seq_one_letter_code
_entity_poly.pdbx_strand_id
1 'polypeptide(L)'
;MVTLQELYDKIRDKVQDAPVYRGAINDWWGNGVGSTPYAVKHYKEAVRLNHICDRLEEKTGVHNAELVKAYGDNSLLYAEHTWGHSATVTNPYDTMVTNLDMRKNSYASKAHEAAAMRKNEQCHLLGDILRYYNLSGKVKAVSTSHEKRVFPVEFYVETMSLPAVKVTDDKTNEVMEVQLSTHPRGVLVSFLAEFEPMEEKTFTYEEQPASVQTLFTRTAWVGAERVRDIINTYDTESYKLPYGMENDSFKISWKVGEGITSFYNKKAEVEMCKPGLETFFTPVYECTKIRKGVYEERRLIGRNIRGLHAEQYQGDLKDVRILDHGPVFTKVELVFDLEGTYYSSVIIKMYNKLPKIEFSYHIAKTLSEDIESVFMPLALNLPDAEVSIQNGGVAMRPGIDQLPGTNMEYYLADEGLIYRTKDQTILVLSLIHI
;
A
#
# COMPACT_ATOMS: atom_id res chain seq x y z
N MET A 1 -1.90 -29.25 40.31
CA MET A 1 -1.92 -28.87 38.88
C MET A 1 -2.94 -29.76 38.20
N VAL A 2 -3.82 -29.22 37.39
CA VAL A 2 -4.82 -30.00 36.60
C VAL A 2 -4.63 -29.69 35.13
N THR A 3 -4.96 -30.63 34.25
CA THR A 3 -4.99 -30.39 32.81
C THR A 3 -6.23 -29.54 32.44
N LEU A 4 -6.26 -28.94 31.26
CA LEU A 4 -7.45 -28.23 30.77
C LEU A 4 -8.66 -29.14 30.68
N GLN A 5 -8.46 -30.40 30.30
CA GLN A 5 -9.57 -31.41 30.24
C GLN A 5 -10.12 -31.69 31.63
N GLU A 6 -9.26 -31.94 32.60
CA GLU A 6 -9.70 -32.16 33.99
C GLU A 6 -10.41 -30.92 34.60
N LEU A 7 -9.98 -29.73 34.23
CA LEU A 7 -10.67 -28.50 34.62
C LEU A 7 -12.04 -28.42 33.96
N TYR A 8 -12.11 -28.62 32.65
CA TYR A 8 -13.36 -28.62 31.90
C TYR A 8 -14.36 -29.60 32.49
N ASP A 9 -13.95 -30.82 32.74
CA ASP A 9 -14.81 -31.87 33.30
C ASP A 9 -15.37 -31.53 34.70
N LYS A 10 -14.62 -30.73 35.47
CA LYS A 10 -15.05 -30.21 36.78
C LYS A 10 -16.01 -29.05 36.74
N ILE A 11 -15.95 -28.24 35.68
CA ILE A 11 -16.69 -26.95 35.63
C ILE A 11 -17.84 -26.98 34.61
N ARG A 12 -17.86 -27.90 33.63
CA ARG A 12 -18.80 -27.89 32.50
C ARG A 12 -20.26 -27.77 32.93
N ASP A 13 -20.65 -28.49 34.00
CA ASP A 13 -22.03 -28.43 34.50
C ASP A 13 -22.36 -27.13 35.27
N LYS A 14 -21.32 -26.39 35.69
CA LYS A 14 -21.46 -25.14 36.41
C LYS A 14 -21.48 -23.93 35.46
N VAL A 15 -21.09 -24.11 34.20
CA VAL A 15 -20.97 -23.03 33.22
C VAL A 15 -21.97 -23.18 32.07
N GLN A 16 -22.98 -24.06 32.21
CA GLN A 16 -24.00 -24.24 31.17
C GLN A 16 -24.79 -22.97 30.88
N ASP A 17 -25.02 -22.16 31.92
CA ASP A 17 -25.71 -20.86 31.81
C ASP A 17 -24.76 -19.66 31.73
N ALA A 18 -23.49 -19.92 31.45
CA ALA A 18 -22.53 -18.82 31.31
C ALA A 18 -22.90 -17.94 30.12
N PRO A 19 -22.76 -16.60 30.25
CA PRO A 19 -23.07 -15.68 29.18
C PRO A 19 -22.15 -15.94 27.99
N VAL A 20 -22.76 -16.00 26.79
CA VAL A 20 -22.02 -16.16 25.53
C VAL A 20 -21.72 -14.78 24.97
N TYR A 21 -20.45 -14.45 24.86
CA TYR A 21 -19.97 -13.23 24.22
C TYR A 21 -19.55 -13.53 22.78
N ARG A 22 -19.96 -12.66 21.86
CA ARG A 22 -19.56 -12.70 20.44
C ARG A 22 -18.98 -11.37 20.05
N GLY A 23 -17.84 -11.40 19.37
CA GLY A 23 -17.15 -10.19 18.90
C GLY A 23 -15.63 -10.36 18.93
N ALA A 24 -14.94 -9.45 18.31
CA ALA A 24 -13.49 -9.43 18.32
C ALA A 24 -12.95 -9.10 19.72
N ILE A 25 -11.85 -9.72 20.07
CA ILE A 25 -11.05 -9.39 21.27
C ILE A 25 -9.83 -8.62 20.77
N ASN A 26 -9.98 -7.31 20.62
CA ASN A 26 -8.92 -6.47 20.10
C ASN A 26 -7.90 -6.15 21.19
N ASP A 27 -6.62 -6.36 20.89
CA ASP A 27 -5.52 -6.20 21.81
C ASP A 27 -4.70 -4.94 21.47
N TRP A 28 -4.19 -4.25 22.48
CA TRP A 28 -3.32 -3.10 22.31
C TRP A 28 -1.91 -3.45 21.78
N TRP A 29 -1.50 -4.71 21.84
CA TRP A 29 -0.27 -5.18 21.23
C TRP A 29 -0.25 -5.00 19.70
N GLY A 30 -1.39 -4.81 19.09
CA GLY A 30 -1.52 -4.54 17.65
C GLY A 30 -0.70 -3.34 17.17
N ASN A 31 -0.39 -2.36 18.06
CA ASN A 31 0.47 -1.23 17.70
C ASN A 31 1.91 -1.65 17.39
N GLY A 32 2.34 -2.81 17.89
CA GLY A 32 3.71 -3.31 17.72
C GLY A 32 4.07 -3.65 16.29
N VAL A 33 3.09 -3.92 15.43
CA VAL A 33 3.32 -4.23 14.00
C VAL A 33 4.07 -3.11 13.28
N GLY A 34 3.83 -1.85 13.66
CA GLY A 34 4.52 -0.69 13.11
C GLY A 34 6.01 -0.62 13.42
N SER A 35 6.51 -1.38 14.40
CA SER A 35 7.94 -1.38 14.77
C SER A 35 8.84 -2.10 13.77
N THR A 36 8.28 -2.91 12.87
CA THR A 36 9.02 -3.66 11.87
C THR A 36 8.49 -3.42 10.44
N PRO A 37 8.51 -2.17 9.94
CA PRO A 37 7.82 -1.79 8.70
C PRO A 37 8.28 -2.58 7.47
N TYR A 38 9.60 -2.86 7.34
CA TYR A 38 10.12 -3.68 6.24
C TYR A 38 9.63 -5.12 6.30
N ALA A 39 9.61 -5.71 7.49
CA ALA A 39 9.14 -7.07 7.66
C ALA A 39 7.63 -7.18 7.42
N VAL A 40 6.84 -6.19 7.84
CA VAL A 40 5.41 -6.11 7.54
C VAL A 40 5.17 -6.06 6.03
N LYS A 41 5.98 -5.29 5.30
CA LYS A 41 5.90 -5.25 3.83
C LYS A 41 6.12 -6.63 3.22
N HIS A 42 7.20 -7.32 3.60
CA HIS A 42 7.48 -8.67 3.11
C HIS A 42 6.37 -9.66 3.48
N TYR A 43 5.87 -9.59 4.70
CA TYR A 43 4.78 -10.45 5.16
C TYR A 43 3.51 -10.22 4.34
N LYS A 44 3.07 -8.97 4.19
CA LYS A 44 1.86 -8.65 3.42
C LYS A 44 2.00 -9.03 1.93
N GLU A 45 3.18 -8.83 1.36
CA GLU A 45 3.45 -9.28 0.00
C GLU A 45 3.40 -10.81 -0.11
N ALA A 46 3.97 -11.53 0.85
CA ALA A 46 3.89 -12.99 0.91
C ALA A 46 2.44 -13.48 0.96
N VAL A 47 1.59 -12.85 1.77
CA VAL A 47 0.16 -13.18 1.85
C VAL A 47 -0.52 -13.00 0.50
N ARG A 48 -0.30 -11.86 -0.17
CA ARG A 48 -0.87 -11.59 -1.50
C ARG A 48 -0.38 -12.58 -2.56
N LEU A 49 0.94 -12.84 -2.61
CA LEU A 49 1.51 -13.81 -3.54
C LEU A 49 0.94 -15.21 -3.31
N ASN A 50 0.79 -15.61 -2.05
CA ASN A 50 0.20 -16.90 -1.72
C ASN A 50 -1.24 -17.00 -2.22
N HIS A 51 -2.08 -15.98 -2.02
CA HIS A 51 -3.45 -15.97 -2.54
C HIS A 51 -3.50 -15.98 -4.07
N ILE A 52 -2.58 -15.29 -4.75
CA ILE A 52 -2.44 -15.36 -6.21
C ILE A 52 -2.10 -16.79 -6.64
N CYS A 53 -1.18 -17.45 -5.94
CA CYS A 53 -0.80 -18.83 -6.25
C CYS A 53 -1.95 -19.81 -6.06
N ASP A 54 -2.75 -19.67 -4.99
CA ASP A 54 -3.94 -20.50 -4.76
C ASP A 54 -4.90 -20.41 -5.98
N ARG A 55 -5.08 -19.22 -6.54
CA ARG A 55 -5.88 -18.99 -7.75
C ARG A 55 -5.23 -19.56 -9.01
N LEU A 56 -3.93 -19.43 -9.15
CA LEU A 56 -3.21 -19.97 -10.29
C LEU A 56 -3.21 -21.52 -10.27
N GLU A 57 -3.18 -22.13 -9.11
CA GLU A 57 -3.30 -23.59 -8.95
C GLU A 57 -4.65 -24.13 -9.45
N GLU A 58 -5.73 -23.35 -9.40
CA GLU A 58 -7.02 -23.71 -10.02
C GLU A 58 -6.87 -23.93 -11.55
N LYS A 59 -5.91 -23.24 -12.19
CA LYS A 59 -5.65 -23.36 -13.63
C LYS A 59 -4.61 -24.42 -13.97
N THR A 60 -3.52 -24.47 -13.22
CA THR A 60 -2.37 -25.32 -13.51
C THR A 60 -2.54 -26.73 -12.96
N GLY A 61 -3.35 -26.89 -11.92
CA GLY A 61 -3.53 -28.17 -11.21
C GLY A 61 -2.29 -28.62 -10.42
N VAL A 62 -1.27 -27.77 -10.28
CA VAL A 62 0.00 -28.13 -9.62
C VAL A 62 0.10 -27.45 -8.27
N HIS A 63 0.27 -28.24 -7.23
CA HIS A 63 0.40 -27.82 -5.84
C HIS A 63 1.78 -28.20 -5.28
N ASN A 64 2.53 -27.23 -4.77
CA ASN A 64 3.80 -27.46 -4.10
C ASN A 64 3.64 -27.40 -2.58
N ALA A 65 3.40 -28.54 -1.96
CA ALA A 65 3.16 -28.66 -0.52
C ALA A 65 4.33 -28.19 0.35
N GLU A 66 5.58 -28.31 -0.12
CA GLU A 66 6.76 -27.87 0.62
C GLU A 66 6.81 -26.35 0.71
N LEU A 67 6.58 -25.67 -0.40
CA LEU A 67 6.57 -24.19 -0.43
C LEU A 67 5.36 -23.63 0.34
N VAL A 68 4.18 -24.27 0.24
CA VAL A 68 3.00 -23.89 1.03
C VAL A 68 3.28 -24.04 2.52
N LYS A 69 3.90 -25.14 2.94
CA LYS A 69 4.31 -25.36 4.33
C LYS A 69 5.35 -24.33 4.78
N ALA A 70 6.38 -24.10 3.98
CA ALA A 70 7.42 -23.11 4.30
C ALA A 70 6.85 -21.70 4.45
N TYR A 71 5.95 -21.29 3.55
CA TYR A 71 5.20 -20.02 3.67
C TYR A 71 4.40 -20.00 4.99
N GLY A 72 3.59 -21.01 5.25
CA GLY A 72 2.71 -21.09 6.43
C GLY A 72 3.46 -21.02 7.74
N ASP A 73 4.49 -21.85 7.91
CA ASP A 73 5.30 -21.90 9.14
C ASP A 73 5.97 -20.56 9.44
N ASN A 74 6.56 -19.95 8.44
CA ASN A 74 7.24 -18.65 8.61
C ASN A 74 6.26 -17.51 8.80
N SER A 75 5.10 -17.52 8.12
CA SER A 75 4.05 -16.52 8.31
C SER A 75 3.48 -16.56 9.73
N LEU A 76 3.22 -17.75 10.29
CA LEU A 76 2.75 -17.91 11.66
C LEU A 76 3.77 -17.41 12.69
N LEU A 77 5.05 -17.73 12.51
CA LEU A 77 6.13 -17.29 13.39
C LEU A 77 6.35 -15.77 13.33
N TYR A 78 6.10 -15.14 12.19
CA TYR A 78 6.15 -13.69 12.08
C TYR A 78 4.90 -13.03 12.66
N ALA A 79 3.71 -13.54 12.36
CA ALA A 79 2.44 -12.94 12.75
C ALA A 79 2.08 -13.12 14.23
N GLU A 80 2.82 -14.00 14.98
CA GLU A 80 2.62 -14.06 16.43
C GLU A 80 2.96 -12.71 17.10
N HIS A 81 2.41 -12.45 18.26
CA HIS A 81 2.32 -11.12 18.89
C HIS A 81 3.64 -10.48 19.35
N THR A 82 4.77 -11.19 19.31
CA THR A 82 6.06 -10.69 19.80
C THR A 82 6.82 -9.95 18.70
N TRP A 83 6.58 -8.66 18.55
CA TRP A 83 7.17 -7.82 17.48
C TRP A 83 8.62 -7.42 17.72
N GLY A 84 9.13 -7.59 18.93
CA GLY A 84 10.50 -7.28 19.34
C GLY A 84 10.79 -7.82 20.72
N HIS A 85 11.90 -7.41 21.31
CA HIS A 85 12.26 -7.76 22.68
C HIS A 85 11.79 -6.71 23.68
N SER A 86 11.47 -7.11 24.91
CA SER A 86 11.04 -6.19 25.98
C SER A 86 12.09 -5.11 26.32
N ALA A 87 13.35 -5.35 26.00
CA ALA A 87 14.45 -4.42 26.21
C ALA A 87 14.78 -3.56 24.97
N THR A 88 14.01 -3.64 23.88
CA THR A 88 14.28 -2.87 22.66
C THR A 88 14.37 -1.36 22.92
N VAL A 89 13.54 -0.82 23.82
CA VAL A 89 13.59 0.60 24.18
C VAL A 89 14.69 0.89 25.20
N THR A 90 14.90 0.00 26.18
CA THR A 90 15.81 0.26 27.30
C THR A 90 17.28 -0.05 26.99
N ASN A 91 17.53 -1.02 26.14
CA ASN A 91 18.87 -1.45 25.74
C ASN A 91 18.91 -1.91 24.27
N PRO A 92 18.69 -1.01 23.31
CA PRO A 92 18.51 -1.35 21.88
C PRO A 92 19.75 -1.98 21.23
N TYR A 93 20.95 -1.78 21.81
CA TYR A 93 22.21 -2.28 21.24
C TYR A 93 22.66 -3.60 21.85
N ASP A 94 21.90 -4.19 22.77
CA ASP A 94 22.21 -5.50 23.33
C ASP A 94 22.18 -6.57 22.23
N THR A 95 23.20 -7.44 22.24
CA THR A 95 23.36 -8.48 21.21
C THR A 95 22.16 -9.43 21.16
N MET A 96 21.54 -9.73 22.31
CA MET A 96 20.34 -10.56 22.35
C MET A 96 19.16 -9.83 21.71
N VAL A 97 18.97 -8.54 22.00
CA VAL A 97 17.89 -7.73 21.41
C VAL A 97 18.00 -7.68 19.91
N THR A 98 19.17 -7.30 19.40
CA THR A 98 19.41 -7.21 17.95
C THR A 98 19.27 -8.57 17.25
N ASN A 99 19.74 -9.66 17.88
CA ASN A 99 19.58 -11.00 17.34
C ASN A 99 18.10 -11.42 17.24
N LEU A 100 17.29 -11.13 18.25
CA LEU A 100 15.86 -11.44 18.24
C LEU A 100 15.12 -10.65 17.16
N ASP A 101 15.44 -9.36 17.00
CA ASP A 101 14.87 -8.53 15.93
C ASP A 101 15.21 -9.09 14.54
N MET A 102 16.46 -9.43 14.30
CA MET A 102 16.89 -10.05 13.05
C MET A 102 16.16 -11.37 12.78
N ARG A 103 16.01 -12.22 13.79
CA ARG A 103 15.30 -13.50 13.65
C ARG A 103 13.82 -13.28 13.34
N LYS A 104 13.16 -12.38 14.05
CA LYS A 104 11.75 -12.07 13.82
C LYS A 104 11.53 -11.56 12.39
N ASN A 105 12.34 -10.60 11.94
CA ASN A 105 12.27 -10.06 10.58
C ASN A 105 12.56 -11.14 9.52
N SER A 106 13.46 -12.10 9.81
CA SER A 106 13.79 -13.17 8.88
C SER A 106 12.63 -14.10 8.58
N TYR A 107 11.66 -14.27 9.49
CA TYR A 107 10.47 -15.08 9.21
C TYR A 107 9.61 -14.46 8.12
N ALA A 108 9.40 -13.14 8.15
CA ALA A 108 8.66 -12.45 7.07
C ALA A 108 9.38 -12.59 5.72
N SER A 109 10.72 -12.44 5.71
CA SER A 109 11.52 -12.61 4.49
C SER A 109 11.45 -14.03 3.93
N LYS A 110 11.53 -15.06 4.77
CA LYS A 110 11.39 -16.47 4.34
C LYS A 110 9.98 -16.82 3.86
N ALA A 111 8.96 -16.25 4.50
CA ALA A 111 7.59 -16.40 4.00
C ALA A 111 7.45 -15.80 2.60
N HIS A 112 8.01 -14.61 2.38
CA HIS A 112 8.01 -13.96 1.08
C HIS A 112 8.79 -14.75 0.03
N GLU A 113 9.98 -15.28 0.38
CA GLU A 113 10.78 -16.14 -0.50
C GLU A 113 9.97 -17.36 -0.97
N ALA A 114 9.35 -18.09 -0.03
CA ALA A 114 8.56 -19.28 -0.36
C ALA A 114 7.36 -18.94 -1.28
N ALA A 115 6.64 -17.86 -0.99
CA ALA A 115 5.53 -17.42 -1.82
C ALA A 115 5.98 -16.95 -3.21
N ALA A 116 7.12 -16.25 -3.31
CA ALA A 116 7.70 -15.81 -4.57
C ALA A 116 8.19 -16.98 -5.43
N MET A 117 8.83 -18.00 -4.81
CA MET A 117 9.21 -19.23 -5.50
C MET A 117 7.99 -19.97 -6.05
N ARG A 118 6.95 -20.11 -5.22
CA ARG A 118 5.67 -20.72 -5.65
C ARG A 118 5.07 -19.95 -6.84
N LYS A 119 5.04 -18.61 -6.81
CA LYS A 119 4.59 -17.81 -7.94
C LYS A 119 5.41 -18.07 -9.21
N ASN A 120 6.74 -18.12 -9.08
CA ASN A 120 7.61 -18.42 -10.23
C ASN A 120 7.29 -19.78 -10.84
N GLU A 121 7.10 -20.83 -10.04
CA GLU A 121 6.68 -22.14 -10.53
C GLU A 121 5.37 -22.07 -11.31
N GLN A 122 4.34 -21.42 -10.76
CA GLN A 122 3.06 -21.24 -11.43
C GLN A 122 3.19 -20.46 -12.74
N CYS A 123 4.00 -19.41 -12.78
CA CYS A 123 4.24 -18.63 -14.00
C CYS A 123 4.95 -19.46 -15.07
N HIS A 124 5.91 -20.32 -14.71
CA HIS A 124 6.57 -21.22 -15.66
C HIS A 124 5.62 -22.27 -16.27
N LEU A 125 4.62 -22.70 -15.53
CA LEU A 125 3.59 -23.61 -16.05
C LEU A 125 2.64 -22.93 -17.02
N LEU A 126 2.43 -21.63 -16.90
CA LEU A 126 1.55 -20.83 -17.73
C LEU A 126 2.24 -20.26 -18.96
N GLY A 127 3.54 -20.12 -18.93
CA GLY A 127 4.33 -19.56 -20.04
C GLY A 127 5.81 -19.43 -19.70
N ASP A 128 6.56 -18.92 -20.66
CA ASP A 128 7.98 -18.63 -20.48
C ASP A 128 8.14 -17.28 -19.74
N ILE A 129 8.99 -17.26 -18.72
CA ILE A 129 9.32 -16.04 -17.97
C ILE A 129 10.72 -15.52 -18.26
N LEU A 130 11.32 -15.95 -19.36
CA LEU A 130 12.64 -15.47 -19.79
C LEU A 130 12.60 -13.96 -20.10
N ARG A 131 13.70 -13.30 -19.81
CA ARG A 131 13.88 -11.90 -20.13
C ARG A 131 14.09 -11.74 -21.64
N TYR A 132 13.28 -10.85 -22.23
CA TYR A 132 13.37 -10.56 -23.64
C TYR A 132 14.03 -9.20 -23.86
N TYR A 133 15.07 -9.20 -24.69
CA TYR A 133 15.68 -7.99 -25.25
C TYR A 133 15.03 -7.60 -26.58
N ASN A 134 14.06 -8.39 -27.03
CA ASN A 134 13.41 -8.18 -28.31
C ASN A 134 12.41 -7.01 -28.22
N LEU A 135 12.46 -6.15 -29.24
CA LEU A 135 11.56 -5.01 -29.40
C LEU A 135 10.15 -5.41 -29.88
N SER A 136 9.95 -6.69 -30.16
CA SER A 136 8.68 -7.28 -30.56
C SER A 136 8.54 -8.67 -29.96
N GLY A 137 7.34 -9.05 -29.58
CA GLY A 137 7.08 -10.36 -28.98
C GLY A 137 5.65 -10.53 -28.51
N LYS A 138 5.45 -11.53 -27.66
CA LYS A 138 4.16 -11.80 -27.04
C LYS A 138 4.26 -11.82 -25.53
N VAL A 139 3.23 -11.32 -24.86
CA VAL A 139 3.06 -11.41 -23.42
C VAL A 139 1.73 -12.05 -23.10
N LYS A 140 1.72 -12.91 -22.08
CA LYS A 140 0.50 -13.50 -21.54
C LYS A 140 0.14 -12.82 -20.22
N ALA A 141 -1.09 -12.37 -20.11
CA ALA A 141 -1.67 -11.87 -18.87
C ALA A 141 -2.75 -12.84 -18.37
N VAL A 142 -2.74 -13.14 -17.08
CA VAL A 142 -3.67 -14.09 -16.44
C VAL A 142 -4.40 -13.38 -15.33
N SER A 143 -5.73 -13.31 -15.44
CA SER A 143 -6.57 -12.82 -14.35
C SER A 143 -6.66 -13.87 -13.24
N THR A 144 -6.46 -13.44 -12.01
CA THR A 144 -6.71 -14.23 -10.79
C THR A 144 -8.00 -13.79 -10.09
N SER A 145 -8.82 -12.97 -10.74
CA SER A 145 -10.14 -12.56 -10.24
C SER A 145 -11.22 -13.55 -10.66
N HIS A 146 -12.15 -13.84 -9.74
CA HIS A 146 -13.37 -14.59 -10.05
C HIS A 146 -14.50 -13.68 -10.57
N GLU A 147 -14.21 -12.41 -10.82
CA GLU A 147 -15.15 -11.45 -11.37
C GLU A 147 -14.57 -10.82 -12.63
N LYS A 148 -15.46 -10.46 -13.54
CA LYS A 148 -15.11 -9.66 -14.71
C LYS A 148 -14.64 -8.27 -14.27
N ARG A 149 -13.43 -7.87 -14.69
CA ARG A 149 -12.84 -6.58 -14.30
C ARG A 149 -11.86 -6.05 -15.34
N VAL A 150 -11.66 -4.74 -15.33
CA VAL A 150 -10.58 -4.07 -16.04
C VAL A 150 -9.38 -3.97 -15.12
N PHE A 151 -8.23 -4.43 -15.60
CA PHE A 151 -6.97 -4.38 -14.88
C PHE A 151 -5.91 -3.61 -15.65
N PRO A 152 -4.98 -2.93 -14.96
CA PRO A 152 -3.74 -2.51 -15.56
C PRO A 152 -2.88 -3.74 -15.84
N VAL A 153 -2.39 -3.84 -17.06
CA VAL A 153 -1.40 -4.83 -17.50
C VAL A 153 -0.09 -4.10 -17.68
N GLU A 154 0.97 -4.59 -17.04
CA GLU A 154 2.30 -3.99 -17.08
C GLU A 154 3.34 -5.07 -17.36
N PHE A 155 4.23 -4.79 -18.31
CA PHE A 155 5.42 -5.60 -18.56
C PHE A 155 6.58 -4.70 -18.97
N TYR A 156 7.80 -5.15 -18.79
CA TYR A 156 8.95 -4.36 -19.23
C TYR A 156 9.73 -5.06 -20.33
N VAL A 157 10.27 -4.22 -21.22
CA VAL A 157 11.20 -4.64 -22.26
C VAL A 157 12.59 -4.18 -21.86
N GLU A 158 13.53 -5.11 -21.78
CA GLU A 158 14.90 -4.85 -21.35
C GLU A 158 15.72 -4.23 -22.50
N THR A 159 15.46 -2.95 -22.76
CA THR A 159 16.11 -2.16 -23.81
C THR A 159 16.40 -0.75 -23.33
N MET A 160 17.47 -0.14 -23.85
CA MET A 160 17.80 1.25 -23.55
C MET A 160 16.92 2.26 -24.29
N SER A 161 16.26 1.85 -25.35
CA SER A 161 15.41 2.71 -26.17
C SER A 161 14.28 1.90 -26.80
N LEU A 162 13.05 2.28 -26.49
CA LEU A 162 11.84 1.80 -27.17
C LEU A 162 11.00 3.05 -27.44
N PRO A 163 11.06 3.61 -28.67
CA PRO A 163 10.48 4.92 -28.95
C PRO A 163 8.95 4.92 -28.93
N ALA A 164 8.33 3.86 -29.41
CA ALA A 164 6.90 3.62 -29.38
C ALA A 164 6.62 2.12 -29.55
N VAL A 165 5.47 1.68 -29.04
CA VAL A 165 5.06 0.29 -29.14
C VAL A 165 3.57 0.21 -29.46
N LYS A 166 3.21 -0.74 -30.34
CA LYS A 166 1.83 -1.14 -30.57
C LYS A 166 1.59 -2.45 -29.81
N VAL A 167 0.55 -2.51 -29.03
CA VAL A 167 0.09 -3.73 -28.35
C VAL A 167 -1.27 -4.12 -28.89
N THR A 168 -1.43 -5.38 -29.27
CA THR A 168 -2.66 -5.91 -29.85
C THR A 168 -3.12 -7.14 -29.09
N ASP A 169 -4.38 -7.21 -28.70
CA ASP A 169 -5.00 -8.42 -28.14
C ASP A 169 -5.13 -9.46 -29.26
N ASP A 170 -4.48 -10.61 -29.14
CA ASP A 170 -4.42 -11.65 -30.19
C ASP A 170 -5.80 -12.27 -30.49
N LYS A 171 -6.74 -12.21 -29.53
CA LYS A 171 -8.08 -12.79 -29.68
C LYS A 171 -9.05 -11.86 -30.39
N THR A 172 -9.02 -10.58 -30.05
CA THR A 172 -9.97 -9.57 -30.52
C THR A 172 -9.42 -8.73 -31.70
N ASN A 173 -8.11 -8.72 -31.90
CA ASN A 173 -7.35 -7.79 -32.73
C ASN A 173 -7.51 -6.31 -32.32
N GLU A 174 -7.94 -6.05 -31.10
CA GLU A 174 -8.02 -4.70 -30.54
C GLU A 174 -6.62 -4.15 -30.29
N VAL A 175 -6.38 -2.92 -30.71
CA VAL A 175 -5.14 -2.19 -30.41
C VAL A 175 -5.31 -1.46 -29.10
N MET A 176 -4.44 -1.78 -28.14
CA MET A 176 -4.48 -1.22 -26.79
C MET A 176 -3.93 0.19 -26.79
N GLU A 177 -4.51 1.05 -25.93
CA GLU A 177 -3.94 2.37 -25.61
C GLU A 177 -2.78 2.18 -24.64
N VAL A 178 -1.56 2.51 -25.07
CA VAL A 178 -0.32 2.17 -24.36
C VAL A 178 0.37 3.41 -23.81
N GLN A 179 0.91 3.29 -22.61
CA GLN A 179 1.85 4.23 -22.02
C GLN A 179 3.21 3.58 -21.83
N LEU A 180 4.28 4.31 -22.22
CA LEU A 180 5.66 3.91 -21.98
C LEU A 180 6.23 4.73 -20.84
N SER A 181 6.87 4.06 -19.89
CA SER A 181 7.49 4.68 -18.71
C SER A 181 8.93 4.21 -18.57
N THR A 182 9.76 5.04 -17.95
CA THR A 182 11.14 4.65 -17.62
C THR A 182 11.16 3.57 -16.54
N HIS A 183 11.98 2.54 -16.77
CA HIS A 183 12.24 1.47 -15.81
C HIS A 183 13.75 1.32 -15.62
N PRO A 184 14.26 0.97 -14.40
CA PRO A 184 15.70 0.82 -14.16
C PRO A 184 16.42 -0.17 -15.09
N ARG A 185 15.68 -1.10 -15.69
CA ARG A 185 16.20 -2.12 -16.59
C ARG A 185 15.66 -2.01 -18.02
N GLY A 186 15.04 -0.90 -18.39
CA GLY A 186 14.50 -0.73 -19.73
C GLY A 186 13.27 0.18 -19.80
N VAL A 187 12.25 -0.24 -20.50
CA VAL A 187 11.00 0.49 -20.70
C VAL A 187 9.83 -0.34 -20.16
N LEU A 188 9.03 0.26 -19.29
CA LEU A 188 7.78 -0.31 -18.81
C LEU A 188 6.67 0.03 -19.81
N VAL A 189 5.96 -0.99 -20.25
CA VAL A 189 4.78 -0.89 -21.13
C VAL A 189 3.54 -1.11 -20.28
N SER A 190 2.63 -0.15 -20.26
CA SER A 190 1.41 -0.18 -19.47
C SER A 190 0.18 0.06 -20.33
N PHE A 191 -0.89 -0.71 -20.11
CA PHE A 191 -2.20 -0.52 -20.73
C PHE A 191 -3.32 -1.08 -19.84
N LEU A 192 -4.57 -0.77 -20.17
CA LEU A 192 -5.73 -1.34 -19.47
C LEU A 192 -6.37 -2.43 -20.35
N ALA A 193 -6.73 -3.56 -19.74
CA ALA A 193 -7.45 -4.62 -20.43
C ALA A 193 -8.57 -5.19 -19.55
N GLU A 194 -9.70 -5.52 -20.16
CA GLU A 194 -10.82 -6.19 -19.51
C GLU A 194 -10.59 -7.70 -19.54
N PHE A 195 -10.85 -8.37 -18.43
CA PHE A 195 -10.75 -9.81 -18.29
C PHE A 195 -12.06 -10.40 -17.76
N GLU A 196 -12.47 -11.52 -18.34
CA GLU A 196 -13.46 -12.39 -17.74
C GLU A 196 -12.85 -13.13 -16.50
N PRO A 197 -13.68 -13.75 -15.64
CA PRO A 197 -13.18 -14.50 -14.50
C PRO A 197 -12.11 -15.51 -14.88
N MET A 198 -10.95 -15.45 -14.24
CA MET A 198 -9.82 -16.36 -14.45
C MET A 198 -9.34 -16.45 -15.90
N GLU A 199 -9.57 -15.42 -16.72
CA GLU A 199 -9.20 -15.42 -18.15
C GLU A 199 -7.70 -15.27 -18.36
N GLU A 200 -7.20 -15.96 -19.39
CA GLU A 200 -5.88 -15.75 -19.98
C GLU A 200 -6.02 -14.98 -21.29
N LYS A 201 -5.22 -13.95 -21.45
CA LYS A 201 -5.10 -13.20 -22.69
C LYS A 201 -3.65 -13.16 -23.14
N THR A 202 -3.47 -13.25 -24.45
CA THR A 202 -2.16 -13.06 -25.08
C THR A 202 -2.18 -11.77 -25.88
N PHE A 203 -1.15 -10.95 -25.70
CA PHE A 203 -0.96 -9.69 -26.39
C PHE A 203 0.33 -9.76 -27.20
N THR A 204 0.25 -9.37 -28.47
CA THR A 204 1.43 -9.16 -29.31
C THR A 204 1.87 -7.71 -29.19
N TYR A 205 3.15 -7.47 -28.91
CA TYR A 205 3.73 -6.13 -28.94
C TYR A 205 4.76 -6.01 -30.04
N GLU A 206 4.78 -4.84 -30.70
CA GLU A 206 5.64 -4.53 -31.84
C GLU A 206 6.20 -3.12 -31.71
N GLU A 207 7.52 -2.95 -31.90
CA GLU A 207 8.13 -1.63 -31.97
C GLU A 207 7.47 -0.79 -33.08
N GLN A 208 7.30 0.49 -32.77
CA GLN A 208 6.80 1.48 -33.72
C GLN A 208 7.79 2.64 -33.88
N PRO A 209 7.81 3.34 -35.01
CA PRO A 209 8.60 4.55 -35.15
C PRO A 209 8.21 5.64 -34.13
N ALA A 210 9.17 6.44 -33.71
CA ALA A 210 8.96 7.53 -32.74
C ALA A 210 7.93 8.59 -33.19
N SER A 211 7.61 8.65 -34.47
CA SER A 211 6.59 9.54 -35.05
C SER A 211 5.15 9.14 -34.66
N VAL A 212 4.96 7.91 -34.13
CA VAL A 212 3.67 7.40 -33.67
C VAL A 212 3.55 7.66 -32.17
N GLN A 213 3.32 8.91 -31.76
CA GLN A 213 3.05 9.24 -30.37
C GLN A 213 1.54 9.24 -30.12
N THR A 214 1.14 8.61 -29.02
CA THR A 214 -0.25 8.67 -28.57
C THR A 214 -0.53 10.05 -27.99
N LEU A 215 -1.46 10.77 -28.59
CA LEU A 215 -1.96 12.03 -28.04
C LEU A 215 -2.85 11.73 -26.83
N PHE A 216 -2.65 12.44 -25.75
CA PHE A 216 -3.49 12.34 -24.57
C PHE A 216 -3.78 13.72 -23.97
N THR A 217 -4.89 13.84 -23.25
CA THR A 217 -5.27 15.06 -22.57
C THR A 217 -4.46 15.20 -21.27
N ARG A 218 -3.92 16.37 -21.03
CA ARG A 218 -3.20 16.67 -19.79
C ARG A 218 -4.13 16.50 -18.58
N THR A 219 -3.67 15.77 -17.57
CA THR A 219 -4.43 15.40 -16.37
C THR A 219 -3.78 15.83 -15.06
N ALA A 220 -2.59 16.43 -15.12
CA ALA A 220 -1.90 16.95 -13.94
C ALA A 220 -1.19 18.29 -14.20
N TRP A 221 -1.14 19.11 -13.18
CA TRP A 221 -0.54 20.44 -13.19
C TRP A 221 0.20 20.68 -11.88
N VAL A 222 1.41 21.17 -11.95
CA VAL A 222 2.27 21.44 -10.78
C VAL A 222 2.41 22.94 -10.47
N GLY A 223 1.51 23.76 -11.01
CA GLY A 223 1.51 25.21 -10.86
C GLY A 223 2.24 25.93 -11.98
N ALA A 224 2.74 27.12 -11.72
CA ALA A 224 3.41 27.95 -12.73
C ALA A 224 4.62 27.21 -13.30
N GLU A 225 4.59 26.95 -14.59
CA GLU A 225 5.74 26.45 -15.34
C GLU A 225 6.87 27.49 -15.33
N ARG A 226 8.09 27.07 -15.61
CA ARG A 226 9.23 27.98 -15.61
C ARG A 226 8.98 29.12 -16.59
N VAL A 227 9.37 30.36 -16.22
CA VAL A 227 9.12 31.56 -17.01
C VAL A 227 9.61 31.46 -18.48
N ARG A 228 10.67 30.71 -18.72
CA ARG A 228 11.18 30.43 -20.07
C ARG A 228 10.22 29.63 -20.98
N ASP A 229 9.25 28.95 -20.38
CA ASP A 229 8.27 28.10 -21.10
C ASP A 229 7.02 28.93 -21.46
N ILE A 230 7.00 30.21 -21.10
CA ILE A 230 5.88 31.12 -21.32
C ILE A 230 6.20 32.00 -22.57
N ILE A 231 5.41 31.77 -23.60
CA ILE A 231 5.57 32.45 -24.88
C ILE A 231 5.00 33.89 -24.86
N ASN A 232 3.94 34.10 -24.08
CA ASN A 232 3.25 35.37 -24.00
C ASN A 232 3.24 35.93 -22.57
N THR A 233 4.10 36.91 -22.30
CA THR A 233 4.24 37.52 -20.98
C THR A 233 3.13 38.55 -20.67
N TYR A 234 2.25 38.86 -21.60
CA TYR A 234 1.14 39.83 -21.41
C TYR A 234 -0.16 39.13 -21.00
N ASP A 235 -0.27 37.80 -21.17
CA ASP A 235 -1.40 37.03 -20.75
C ASP A 235 -1.18 36.47 -19.33
N THR A 236 -1.62 37.22 -18.33
CA THR A 236 -1.46 36.86 -16.93
C THR A 236 -2.36 35.69 -16.49
N GLU A 237 -3.39 35.37 -17.25
CA GLU A 237 -4.27 34.23 -16.93
C GLU A 237 -3.64 32.88 -17.27
N SER A 238 -2.77 32.83 -18.29
CA SER A 238 -2.01 31.62 -18.61
C SER A 238 -1.00 31.21 -17.53
N TYR A 239 -0.69 32.08 -16.59
CA TYR A 239 0.18 31.77 -15.44
C TYR A 239 -0.54 31.13 -14.26
N LYS A 240 -1.86 31.14 -14.25
CA LYS A 240 -2.67 30.58 -13.17
C LYS A 240 -3.01 29.14 -13.46
N LEU A 241 -1.98 28.30 -13.71
CA LEU A 241 -2.20 26.87 -13.85
C LEU A 241 -2.66 26.27 -12.51
N PRO A 242 -3.64 25.37 -12.54
CA PRO A 242 -4.08 24.69 -11.32
C PRO A 242 -2.95 23.84 -10.75
N TYR A 243 -2.97 23.67 -9.43
CA TYR A 243 -2.12 22.74 -8.72
C TYR A 243 -2.96 21.49 -8.42
N GLY A 244 -2.79 20.43 -9.15
CA GLY A 244 -3.54 19.23 -8.91
C GLY A 244 -3.47 18.21 -10.05
N MET A 245 -4.28 17.19 -9.93
CA MET A 245 -4.49 16.17 -10.96
C MET A 245 -5.95 15.72 -10.96
N GLU A 246 -6.43 15.27 -12.10
CA GLU A 246 -7.80 14.80 -12.23
C GLU A 246 -7.97 13.74 -13.31
N ASN A 247 -8.99 12.89 -13.12
CA ASN A 247 -9.51 11.95 -14.09
C ASN A 247 -11.05 12.05 -14.16
N ASP A 248 -11.70 11.09 -14.78
CA ASP A 248 -13.16 11.08 -14.89
C ASP A 248 -13.89 10.91 -13.54
N SER A 249 -13.20 10.37 -12.54
CA SER A 249 -13.80 10.02 -11.25
C SER A 249 -13.37 10.95 -10.11
N PHE A 250 -12.14 11.46 -10.14
CA PHE A 250 -11.56 12.18 -9.02
C PHE A 250 -10.84 13.45 -9.46
N LYS A 251 -10.79 14.42 -8.55
CA LYS A 251 -9.91 15.59 -8.64
C LYS A 251 -9.18 15.76 -7.32
N ILE A 252 -7.85 15.85 -7.37
CA ILE A 252 -6.99 16.13 -6.23
C ILE A 252 -6.32 17.48 -6.46
N SER A 253 -6.35 18.34 -5.45
CA SER A 253 -5.64 19.62 -5.45
C SER A 253 -4.69 19.70 -4.27
N TRP A 254 -3.58 20.38 -4.44
CA TRP A 254 -2.59 20.61 -3.40
C TRP A 254 -2.12 22.04 -3.40
N LYS A 255 -1.47 22.46 -2.30
CA LYS A 255 -0.87 23.76 -2.15
C LYS A 255 0.48 23.62 -1.43
N VAL A 256 1.51 24.21 -1.99
CA VAL A 256 2.83 24.27 -1.36
C VAL A 256 2.70 24.97 -0.01
N GLY A 257 3.32 24.42 1.03
CA GLY A 257 3.16 24.85 2.42
C GLY A 257 1.99 24.24 3.18
N GLU A 258 1.03 23.56 2.49
CA GLU A 258 -0.16 23.00 3.13
C GLU A 258 -0.37 21.50 2.87
N GLY A 259 0.05 20.97 1.70
CA GLY A 259 -0.20 19.58 1.30
C GLY A 259 -1.44 19.43 0.40
N ILE A 260 -2.11 18.28 0.46
CA ILE A 260 -3.34 18.03 -0.31
C ILE A 260 -4.50 18.80 0.35
N THR A 261 -5.11 19.72 -0.37
CA THR A 261 -6.15 20.62 0.13
C THR A 261 -7.56 20.23 -0.30
N SER A 262 -7.68 19.39 -1.33
CA SER A 262 -8.97 18.89 -1.82
C SER A 262 -8.80 17.50 -2.42
N PHE A 263 -9.77 16.62 -2.15
CA PHE A 263 -9.93 15.34 -2.79
C PHE A 263 -11.42 15.15 -3.13
N TYR A 264 -11.78 15.52 -4.33
CA TYR A 264 -13.18 15.57 -4.77
C TYR A 264 -13.53 14.32 -5.58
N ASN A 265 -14.59 13.62 -5.16
CA ASN A 265 -15.22 12.55 -5.92
C ASN A 265 -16.24 13.14 -6.89
N LYS A 266 -15.92 13.16 -8.18
CA LYS A 266 -16.76 13.77 -9.22
C LYS A 266 -18.08 13.01 -9.43
N LYS A 267 -18.09 11.68 -9.23
CA LYS A 267 -19.28 10.84 -9.43
C LYS A 267 -20.28 10.95 -8.31
N ALA A 268 -19.80 11.07 -7.08
CA ALA A 268 -20.64 11.26 -5.90
C ALA A 268 -20.89 12.73 -5.57
N GLU A 269 -20.18 13.65 -6.25
CA GLU A 269 -20.21 15.10 -6.00
C GLU A 269 -19.86 15.49 -4.55
N VAL A 270 -18.88 14.79 -3.95
CA VAL A 270 -18.50 14.94 -2.55
C VAL A 270 -17.04 15.35 -2.41
N GLU A 271 -16.78 16.39 -1.59
CA GLU A 271 -15.44 16.73 -1.10
C GLU A 271 -15.05 15.76 0.03
N MET A 272 -14.04 14.94 -0.22
CA MET A 272 -13.61 13.88 0.69
C MET A 272 -12.50 14.32 1.65
N CYS A 273 -11.86 15.46 1.45
CA CYS A 273 -10.94 16.02 2.44
C CYS A 273 -11.70 16.65 3.59
N LYS A 274 -11.26 16.38 4.82
CA LYS A 274 -11.80 17.03 6.01
C LYS A 274 -11.07 18.36 6.23
N PRO A 275 -11.77 19.51 6.15
CA PRO A 275 -11.12 20.78 6.40
C PRO A 275 -10.69 20.93 7.87
N GLY A 276 -9.50 21.44 8.10
CA GLY A 276 -9.13 22.12 9.35
C GLY A 276 -8.44 21.32 10.44
N LEU A 277 -8.17 20.00 10.30
CA LEU A 277 -7.47 19.26 11.35
C LEU A 277 -6.17 18.61 10.88
N GLU A 278 -6.21 17.87 9.81
CA GLU A 278 -5.04 17.21 9.23
C GLU A 278 -5.26 17.15 7.73
N THR A 279 -4.24 17.50 6.98
CA THR A 279 -4.32 17.38 5.53
C THR A 279 -4.24 15.92 5.12
N PHE A 280 -5.09 15.52 4.19
CA PHE A 280 -5.15 14.18 3.65
C PHE A 280 -3.78 13.74 3.09
N PHE A 281 -3.29 12.58 3.45
CA PHE A 281 -1.98 12.05 3.03
C PHE A 281 -0.80 13.01 3.23
N THR A 282 -0.86 13.87 4.23
CA THR A 282 0.29 14.67 4.67
C THR A 282 0.96 13.96 5.83
N PRO A 283 2.25 13.57 5.71
CA PRO A 283 2.91 12.78 6.74
C PRO A 283 3.02 13.55 8.05
N VAL A 284 2.82 12.84 9.16
CA VAL A 284 3.02 13.35 10.53
C VAL A 284 4.09 12.52 11.21
N TYR A 285 5.11 13.17 11.73
CA TYR A 285 6.13 12.56 12.55
C TYR A 285 5.85 12.85 14.03
N GLU A 286 5.87 11.81 14.84
CA GLU A 286 5.72 11.89 16.29
C GLU A 286 6.96 11.36 16.97
N CYS A 287 7.47 12.08 17.96
CA CYS A 287 8.67 11.70 18.69
C CYS A 287 8.49 11.90 20.18
N THR A 288 8.85 10.90 20.97
CA THR A 288 8.99 11.00 22.43
C THR A 288 10.47 10.99 22.75
N LYS A 289 11.01 12.15 23.12
CA LYS A 289 12.42 12.35 23.46
C LYS A 289 12.81 11.52 24.67
N ILE A 290 13.93 10.80 24.59
CA ILE A 290 14.49 10.00 25.67
C ILE A 290 15.83 10.58 26.07
N ARG A 291 16.01 10.85 27.37
CA ARG A 291 17.31 11.26 27.90
C ARG A 291 18.27 10.08 27.85
N LYS A 292 19.39 10.26 27.13
CA LYS A 292 20.42 9.24 26.99
C LYS A 292 21.04 8.91 28.36
N GLY A 293 21.28 7.62 28.59
CA GLY A 293 21.94 7.13 29.79
C GLY A 293 21.05 6.97 31.03
N VAL A 294 19.79 7.34 30.97
CA VAL A 294 18.85 7.17 32.10
C VAL A 294 17.97 5.96 31.88
N TYR A 295 18.42 4.79 32.33
CA TYR A 295 17.72 3.51 32.13
C TYR A 295 16.29 3.51 32.64
N GLU A 296 16.07 4.02 33.87
CA GLU A 296 14.75 4.01 34.48
C GLU A 296 13.75 4.91 33.75
N GLU A 297 14.19 6.05 33.25
CA GLU A 297 13.36 6.94 32.42
C GLU A 297 12.98 6.27 31.10
N ARG A 298 13.94 5.66 30.41
CA ARG A 298 13.69 4.91 29.17
C ARG A 298 12.63 3.82 29.40
N ARG A 299 12.73 3.09 30.49
CA ARG A 299 11.79 2.04 30.85
C ARG A 299 10.38 2.58 31.09
N LEU A 300 10.23 3.70 31.78
CA LEU A 300 8.94 4.32 32.06
C LEU A 300 8.28 4.87 30.79
N ILE A 301 9.03 5.65 30.02
CA ILE A 301 8.55 6.24 28.77
C ILE A 301 8.15 5.16 27.77
N GLY A 302 8.96 4.11 27.65
CA GLY A 302 8.70 3.03 26.69
C GLY A 302 7.42 2.24 26.93
N ARG A 303 6.86 2.25 28.16
CA ARG A 303 5.71 1.43 28.51
C ARG A 303 4.45 2.22 28.86
N ASN A 304 4.56 3.23 29.70
CA ASN A 304 3.38 3.74 30.41
C ASN A 304 3.04 5.20 30.12
N ILE A 305 4.00 6.03 29.73
CA ILE A 305 3.82 7.49 29.64
C ILE A 305 4.26 8.08 28.31
N ARG A 306 4.50 7.26 27.31
CA ARG A 306 5.00 7.68 25.99
C ARG A 306 4.18 8.83 25.39
N GLY A 307 2.87 8.68 25.34
CA GLY A 307 1.99 9.68 24.73
C GLY A 307 1.92 11.02 25.47
N LEU A 308 2.29 11.06 26.74
CA LEU A 308 2.28 12.31 27.54
C LEU A 308 3.41 13.28 27.16
N HIS A 309 4.45 12.78 26.51
CA HIS A 309 5.65 13.54 26.16
C HIS A 309 5.93 13.49 24.65
N ALA A 310 4.96 13.06 23.87
CA ALA A 310 5.10 13.01 22.41
C ALA A 310 4.94 14.41 21.81
N GLU A 311 5.88 14.76 20.94
CA GLU A 311 5.84 15.95 20.10
C GLU A 311 5.47 15.54 18.69
N GLN A 312 4.55 16.25 18.06
CA GLN A 312 4.10 15.96 16.69
C GLN A 312 4.51 17.06 15.73
N TYR A 313 4.97 16.66 14.56
CA TYR A 313 5.41 17.53 13.48
C TYR A 313 4.71 17.12 12.20
N GLN A 314 3.97 18.02 11.61
CA GLN A 314 3.33 17.83 10.32
C GLN A 314 4.29 18.16 9.18
N GLY A 315 4.28 17.37 8.11
CA GLY A 315 5.06 17.62 6.92
C GLY A 315 4.61 18.89 6.19
N ASP A 316 5.57 19.68 5.75
CA ASP A 316 5.34 20.89 4.95
C ASP A 316 5.63 20.58 3.48
N LEU A 317 4.65 20.70 2.59
CA LEU A 317 4.81 20.44 1.16
C LEU A 317 5.74 21.47 0.54
N LYS A 318 6.93 21.04 0.09
CA LYS A 318 7.97 21.92 -0.48
C LYS A 318 8.03 21.91 -1.99
N ASP A 319 7.82 20.75 -2.61
CA ASP A 319 8.01 20.61 -4.06
C ASP A 319 7.00 19.58 -4.62
N VAL A 320 6.65 19.76 -5.89
CA VAL A 320 5.76 18.85 -6.61
C VAL A 320 6.33 18.56 -7.98
N ARG A 321 6.39 17.29 -8.35
CA ARG A 321 6.98 16.83 -9.61
C ARG A 321 6.05 15.89 -10.35
N ILE A 322 5.88 16.07 -11.65
CA ILE A 322 5.27 15.05 -12.50
C ILE A 322 6.37 14.05 -12.84
N LEU A 323 6.20 12.81 -12.36
CA LEU A 323 7.14 11.72 -12.61
C LEU A 323 6.82 10.98 -13.92
N ASP A 324 5.53 10.88 -14.24
CA ASP A 324 5.05 10.20 -15.43
C ASP A 324 3.67 10.75 -15.83
N HIS A 325 3.43 10.87 -17.13
CA HIS A 325 2.20 11.46 -17.63
C HIS A 325 1.86 10.89 -19.01
N GLY A 326 0.79 10.16 -19.10
CA GLY A 326 0.41 9.48 -20.33
C GLY A 326 -1.08 9.12 -20.39
N PRO A 327 -1.48 8.36 -21.40
CA PRO A 327 -2.88 8.04 -21.64
C PRO A 327 -3.48 7.07 -20.61
N VAL A 328 -2.66 6.25 -19.94
CA VAL A 328 -3.12 5.22 -19.01
C VAL A 328 -3.21 5.74 -17.57
N PHE A 329 -2.16 6.45 -17.13
CA PHE A 329 -2.09 7.03 -15.78
C PHE A 329 -1.21 8.27 -15.76
N THR A 330 -1.36 9.02 -14.69
CA THR A 330 -0.46 10.12 -14.31
C THR A 330 0.13 9.84 -12.94
N LYS A 331 1.42 10.12 -12.77
CA LYS A 331 2.15 9.93 -11.53
C LYS A 331 2.79 11.24 -11.09
N VAL A 332 2.44 11.70 -9.90
CA VAL A 332 2.93 12.94 -9.29
C VAL A 332 3.59 12.63 -7.96
N GLU A 333 4.71 13.25 -7.68
CA GLU A 333 5.40 13.20 -6.40
C GLU A 333 5.22 14.52 -5.65
N LEU A 334 4.76 14.42 -4.41
CA LEU A 334 4.70 15.51 -3.44
C LEU A 334 5.84 15.34 -2.44
N VAL A 335 6.78 16.27 -2.39
CA VAL A 335 7.96 16.22 -1.52
C VAL A 335 7.71 17.07 -0.28
N PHE A 336 7.85 16.48 0.88
CA PHE A 336 7.61 17.11 2.18
C PHE A 336 8.92 17.33 2.94
N ASP A 337 9.02 18.50 3.59
CA ASP A 337 9.95 18.71 4.69
C ASP A 337 9.28 18.17 5.96
N LEU A 338 9.87 17.15 6.55
CA LEU A 338 9.33 16.45 7.72
C LEU A 338 10.44 16.22 8.74
N GLU A 339 10.22 16.68 9.97
CA GLU A 339 11.13 16.43 11.09
C GLU A 339 11.48 14.94 11.20
N GLY A 340 12.69 14.62 11.62
CA GLY A 340 13.17 13.25 11.77
C GLY A 340 13.46 12.51 10.47
N THR A 341 13.48 13.21 9.31
CA THR A 341 13.75 12.59 8.02
C THR A 341 14.78 13.37 7.20
N TYR A 342 15.51 12.67 6.33
CA TYR A 342 16.32 13.28 5.26
C TYR A 342 15.49 13.52 4.00
N TYR A 343 14.48 12.69 3.80
CA TYR A 343 13.60 12.75 2.66
C TYR A 343 12.23 12.15 3.00
N SER A 344 11.19 12.80 2.57
CA SER A 344 9.81 12.34 2.73
C SER A 344 9.00 12.74 1.50
N SER A 345 8.37 11.78 0.83
CA SER A 345 7.51 12.07 -0.31
C SER A 345 6.31 11.14 -0.40
N VAL A 346 5.25 11.63 -1.00
CA VAL A 346 4.06 10.87 -1.37
C VAL A 346 3.96 10.86 -2.89
N ILE A 347 3.97 9.68 -3.49
CA ILE A 347 3.72 9.51 -4.91
C ILE A 347 2.26 9.11 -5.10
N ILE A 348 1.55 9.88 -5.92
CA ILE A 348 0.17 9.64 -6.31
C ILE A 348 0.17 9.12 -7.75
N LYS A 349 -0.31 7.89 -7.97
CA LYS A 349 -0.57 7.33 -9.31
C LYS A 349 -2.09 7.26 -9.52
N MET A 350 -2.60 8.04 -10.44
CA MET A 350 -4.02 8.12 -10.79
C MET A 350 -4.23 7.54 -12.19
N TYR A 351 -5.09 6.53 -12.29
CA TYR A 351 -5.46 5.95 -13.58
C TYR A 351 -6.51 6.82 -14.26
N ASN A 352 -6.33 7.10 -15.56
CA ASN A 352 -7.21 8.03 -16.28
C ASN A 352 -8.64 7.48 -16.44
N LYS A 353 -8.76 6.18 -16.71
CA LYS A 353 -10.04 5.51 -17.01
C LYS A 353 -10.53 4.54 -15.91
N LEU A 354 -9.85 4.47 -14.76
CA LEU A 354 -10.27 3.66 -13.61
C LEU A 354 -10.53 4.56 -12.40
N PRO A 355 -11.54 4.25 -11.58
CA PRO A 355 -11.76 4.92 -10.31
C PRO A 355 -10.78 4.40 -9.25
N LYS A 356 -9.48 4.42 -9.57
CA LYS A 356 -8.40 3.90 -8.75
C LYS A 356 -7.27 4.91 -8.65
N ILE A 357 -6.82 5.11 -7.43
CA ILE A 357 -5.64 5.92 -7.10
C ILE A 357 -4.73 5.09 -6.20
N GLU A 358 -3.44 5.12 -6.46
CA GLU A 358 -2.42 4.51 -5.62
C GLU A 358 -1.59 5.61 -4.96
N PHE A 359 -1.40 5.50 -3.65
CA PHE A 359 -0.53 6.36 -2.87
C PHE A 359 0.67 5.54 -2.40
N SER A 360 1.87 6.00 -2.68
CA SER A 360 3.12 5.40 -2.19
C SER A 360 3.87 6.41 -1.33
N TYR A 361 4.19 6.03 -0.10
CA TYR A 361 4.98 6.85 0.80
C TYR A 361 6.44 6.41 0.80
N HIS A 362 7.33 7.36 0.53
CA HIS A 362 8.77 7.17 0.52
C HIS A 362 9.39 7.98 1.65
N ILE A 363 10.18 7.34 2.49
CA ILE A 363 10.83 7.97 3.64
C ILE A 363 12.27 7.50 3.78
N ALA A 364 13.18 8.47 3.97
CA ALA A 364 14.55 8.23 4.46
C ALA A 364 14.67 8.84 5.85
N LYS A 365 14.56 7.98 6.87
CA LYS A 365 14.61 8.36 8.28
C LYS A 365 16.01 8.76 8.73
N THR A 366 16.10 9.76 9.61
CA THR A 366 17.31 9.99 10.40
C THR A 366 17.46 8.92 11.47
N LEU A 367 18.70 8.63 11.88
CA LEU A 367 18.93 7.70 12.99
C LEU A 367 18.59 8.39 14.32
N SER A 368 17.75 7.74 15.12
CA SER A 368 17.39 8.20 16.46
C SER A 368 17.26 7.03 17.41
N GLU A 369 17.56 7.28 18.69
CA GLU A 369 17.27 6.35 19.80
C GLU A 369 15.95 6.68 20.50
N ASP A 370 15.30 7.78 20.11
CA ASP A 370 14.00 8.18 20.63
C ASP A 370 12.89 7.23 20.14
N ILE A 371 11.77 7.25 20.83
CA ILE A 371 10.59 6.50 20.40
C ILE A 371 9.86 7.34 19.35
N GLU A 372 9.79 6.80 18.16
CA GLU A 372 9.27 7.51 16.99
C GLU A 372 8.10 6.79 16.34
N SER A 373 7.19 7.55 15.75
CA SER A 373 6.11 7.06 14.90
C SER A 373 5.94 7.97 13.70
N VAL A 374 5.55 7.40 12.56
CA VAL A 374 5.16 8.16 11.38
C VAL A 374 3.73 7.76 11.02
N PHE A 375 2.89 8.75 10.83
CA PHE A 375 1.48 8.56 10.49
C PHE A 375 1.19 9.14 9.11
N MET A 376 0.30 8.47 8.37
CA MET A 376 -0.28 8.96 7.12
C MET A 376 -1.78 9.15 7.32
N PRO A 377 -2.24 10.36 7.64
CA PRO A 377 -3.65 10.61 7.93
C PRO A 377 -4.54 10.36 6.71
N LEU A 378 -5.62 9.60 6.92
CA LEU A 378 -6.74 9.45 6.00
C LEU A 378 -7.90 10.30 6.50
N ALA A 379 -7.74 11.63 6.50
CA ALA A 379 -8.72 12.58 7.02
C ALA A 379 -9.93 12.71 6.07
N LEU A 380 -10.68 11.61 5.90
CA LEU A 380 -11.86 11.57 5.05
C LEU A 380 -13.05 12.28 5.70
N ASN A 381 -13.67 13.20 4.97
CA ASN A 381 -14.89 13.91 5.37
C ASN A 381 -16.13 13.07 5.03
N LEU A 382 -16.31 11.97 5.73
CA LEU A 382 -17.43 11.03 5.57
C LEU A 382 -18.09 10.78 6.93
N PRO A 383 -18.75 11.77 7.55
CA PRO A 383 -19.24 11.69 8.94
C PRO A 383 -20.25 10.57 9.17
N ASP A 384 -21.04 10.21 8.14
CA ASP A 384 -22.09 9.19 8.21
C ASP A 384 -21.61 7.83 7.67
N ALA A 385 -20.32 7.65 7.42
CA ALA A 385 -19.83 6.40 6.90
C ALA A 385 -19.78 5.32 7.98
N GLU A 386 -20.35 4.16 7.67
CA GLU A 386 -20.02 2.92 8.37
C GLU A 386 -18.59 2.51 7.95
N VAL A 387 -17.72 2.36 8.93
CA VAL A 387 -16.34 1.94 8.71
C VAL A 387 -16.20 0.47 9.09
N SER A 388 -15.70 -0.34 8.19
CA SER A 388 -15.32 -1.72 8.45
C SER A 388 -13.84 -1.92 8.18
N ILE A 389 -13.17 -2.66 9.06
CA ILE A 389 -11.77 -3.08 8.92
C ILE A 389 -11.75 -4.56 8.60
N GLN A 390 -11.02 -4.95 7.59
CA GLN A 390 -10.80 -6.37 7.38
C GLN A 390 -9.72 -6.85 8.34
N ASN A 391 -10.10 -7.80 9.19
CA ASN A 391 -9.22 -8.40 10.18
C ASN A 391 -9.58 -9.89 10.34
N GLY A 392 -8.58 -10.77 10.25
CA GLY A 392 -8.77 -12.21 10.40
C GLY A 392 -9.77 -12.84 9.42
N GLY A 393 -9.86 -12.32 8.19
CA GLY A 393 -10.76 -12.82 7.15
C GLY A 393 -12.22 -12.34 7.25
N VAL A 394 -12.52 -11.43 8.19
CA VAL A 394 -13.86 -10.85 8.36
C VAL A 394 -13.80 -9.33 8.35
N ALA A 395 -14.89 -8.69 7.91
CA ALA A 395 -15.06 -7.25 8.04
C ALA A 395 -15.65 -6.96 9.43
N MET A 396 -14.89 -6.22 10.25
CA MET A 396 -15.24 -5.83 11.61
C MET A 396 -15.49 -4.33 11.69
N ARG A 397 -16.54 -3.90 12.36
CA ARG A 397 -16.82 -2.48 12.64
C ARG A 397 -16.20 -2.11 13.99
N PRO A 398 -15.21 -1.20 14.03
CA PRO A 398 -14.57 -0.75 15.25
C PRO A 398 -15.60 -0.24 16.28
N GLY A 399 -15.45 -0.65 17.53
CA GLY A 399 -16.34 -0.26 18.63
C GLY A 399 -17.71 -0.93 18.63
N ILE A 400 -18.11 -1.64 17.58
CA ILE A 400 -19.42 -2.30 17.44
C ILE A 400 -19.27 -3.82 17.50
N ASP A 401 -18.42 -4.39 16.64
CA ASP A 401 -18.27 -5.85 16.50
C ASP A 401 -17.15 -6.41 17.39
N GLN A 402 -16.81 -5.72 18.47
CA GLN A 402 -15.81 -6.12 19.45
C GLN A 402 -16.38 -6.20 20.87
N LEU A 403 -15.75 -6.98 21.73
CA LEU A 403 -16.18 -7.09 23.12
C LEU A 403 -15.94 -5.79 23.86
N PRO A 404 -16.90 -5.35 24.73
CA PRO A 404 -16.72 -4.18 25.56
C PRO A 404 -15.46 -4.27 26.46
N GLY A 405 -14.72 -3.16 26.56
CA GLY A 405 -13.49 -3.09 27.34
C GLY A 405 -12.24 -3.57 26.61
N THR A 406 -12.33 -4.03 25.38
CA THR A 406 -11.17 -4.31 24.53
C THR A 406 -10.59 -3.02 23.95
N ASN A 407 -9.36 -3.09 23.42
CA ASN A 407 -8.68 -1.92 22.87
C ASN A 407 -9.45 -1.31 21.69
N MET A 408 -9.61 0.01 21.69
CA MET A 408 -10.29 0.78 20.65
C MET A 408 -9.38 1.82 19.97
N GLU A 409 -8.09 1.84 20.30
CA GLU A 409 -7.14 2.86 19.80
C GLU A 409 -6.35 2.37 18.58
N TYR A 410 -6.07 1.07 18.50
CA TYR A 410 -5.27 0.46 17.46
C TYR A 410 -6.00 -0.75 16.87
N TYR A 411 -5.99 -0.83 15.55
CA TYR A 411 -6.55 -1.96 14.82
C TYR A 411 -5.55 -2.44 13.78
N LEU A 412 -5.43 -3.75 13.63
CA LEU A 412 -4.73 -4.34 12.49
C LEU A 412 -5.71 -4.48 11.33
N ALA A 413 -5.33 -3.94 10.19
CA ALA A 413 -6.03 -4.17 8.93
C ALA A 413 -5.20 -5.13 8.08
N ASP A 414 -5.73 -6.31 7.80
CA ASP A 414 -5.03 -7.30 6.97
C ASP A 414 -4.91 -6.80 5.53
N GLU A 415 -6.02 -6.41 4.92
CA GLU A 415 -6.04 -5.90 3.54
C GLU A 415 -6.51 -4.46 3.44
N GLY A 416 -7.40 -4.00 4.31
CA GLY A 416 -7.83 -2.61 4.23
C GLY A 416 -9.06 -2.24 5.04
N LEU A 417 -9.62 -1.11 4.63
CA LEU A 417 -10.76 -0.45 5.23
C LEU A 417 -11.85 -0.26 4.19
N ILE A 418 -13.10 -0.36 4.62
CA ILE A 418 -14.27 -0.05 3.80
C ILE A 418 -15.02 1.09 4.48
N TYR A 419 -15.18 2.20 3.78
CA TYR A 419 -16.07 3.29 4.17
C TYR A 419 -17.34 3.20 3.32
N ARG A 420 -18.47 3.01 3.94
CA ARG A 420 -19.76 2.91 3.24
C ARG A 420 -20.71 4.02 3.72
N THR A 421 -21.12 4.83 2.79
CA THR A 421 -22.22 5.79 2.99
C THR A 421 -23.44 5.33 2.20
N LYS A 422 -24.52 6.10 2.25
CA LYS A 422 -25.72 5.86 1.44
C LYS A 422 -25.43 5.93 -0.07
N ASP A 423 -24.51 6.80 -0.48
CA ASP A 423 -24.31 7.18 -1.87
C ASP A 423 -23.01 6.63 -2.48
N GLN A 424 -22.08 6.19 -1.63
CA GLN A 424 -20.78 5.69 -2.10
C GLN A 424 -20.15 4.65 -1.17
N THR A 425 -19.30 3.83 -1.76
CA THR A 425 -18.40 2.92 -1.02
C THR A 425 -16.96 3.23 -1.43
N ILE A 426 -16.11 3.50 -0.45
CA ILE A 426 -14.68 3.71 -0.65
C ILE A 426 -13.94 2.54 -0.04
N LEU A 427 -13.15 1.87 -0.84
CA LEU A 427 -12.25 0.80 -0.42
C LEU A 427 -10.83 1.36 -0.33
N VAL A 428 -10.26 1.35 0.84
CA VAL A 428 -8.86 1.72 1.08
C VAL A 428 -8.07 0.45 1.31
N LEU A 429 -7.33 0.02 0.31
CA LEU A 429 -6.46 -1.16 0.41
C LEU A 429 -5.10 -0.74 0.96
N SER A 430 -4.70 -1.35 2.05
CA SER A 430 -3.39 -1.13 2.65
C SER A 430 -2.35 -2.04 1.98
N LEU A 431 -1.82 -1.55 0.88
CA LEU A 431 -0.61 -2.11 0.28
C LEU A 431 0.57 -1.38 0.94
N ILE A 432 1.18 -1.94 1.97
CA ILE A 432 2.37 -1.34 2.54
C ILE A 432 3.52 -1.49 1.54
N HIS A 433 3.68 -0.48 0.70
CA HIS A 433 4.90 -0.22 -0.04
C HIS A 433 5.63 0.90 0.70
N ILE A 434 6.64 0.54 1.45
CA ILE A 434 7.54 1.48 2.12
C ILE A 434 8.75 1.73 1.21
#